data_028473a86e29c198d0723c1fac65523d
#
_entry.id   028473a86e29c198d0723c1fac65523d
#
_cell.length_a   1.000
_cell.length_b   1.000
_cell.length_c   1.000
_cell.angle_alpha   90.00
_cell.angle_beta   90.00
_cell.angle_gamma   90.00
#
_symmetry.space_group_name_H-M   'P 1'
#
loop_
_entity.id
_entity.type
_entity.pdbx_description
1 polymer ?
#
loop_
_entity_poly.entity_id
_entity_poly.type
_entity_poly.pdbx_seq_one_letter_code
_entity_poly.pdbx_strand_id
1 'polypeptide(L)'
;IENALIAKTKEVLKNDVGMDLYVSGARGSIGNNFKNNNIYRGAVYNNLTGKYDILTSSLMDGLEKKDIAPHANTIIAGAYPKANGTKVSGAMSKTLIAMMQSDVLGDEGSDCGTKGYLKVKIPAKAKLRNKFLYRYIIEGNKLTLLTDENITKYIGKEVKMRSPMYCLGVGKQKCTCNKCAGDFYYKIGKRKIGLL
;
A
#
# COMPACT_ATOMS: atom_id res chain seq x y z
N ILE A 1 -19.55 15.37 15.43
CA ILE A 1 -19.71 16.75 14.87
C ILE A 1 -19.38 16.76 13.39
N GLU A 2 -18.18 16.32 12.96
CA GLU A 2 -17.72 16.35 11.57
C GLU A 2 -18.64 15.62 10.60
N ASN A 3 -19.01 14.38 10.92
CA ASN A 3 -19.91 13.58 10.09
C ASN A 3 -21.32 14.22 9.97
N ALA A 4 -21.81 14.86 11.03
CA ALA A 4 -23.09 15.54 11.02
C ALA A 4 -23.04 16.79 10.12
N LEU A 5 -21.96 17.57 10.16
CA LEU A 5 -21.76 18.71 9.27
C LEU A 5 -21.68 18.28 7.81
N ILE A 6 -20.92 17.24 7.51
CA ILE A 6 -20.81 16.69 6.14
C ILE A 6 -22.18 16.20 5.64
N ALA A 7 -22.94 15.50 6.48
CA ALA A 7 -24.29 15.03 6.13
C ALA A 7 -25.24 16.21 5.83
N LYS A 8 -25.22 17.23 6.68
CA LYS A 8 -26.03 18.44 6.48
C LYS A 8 -25.64 19.21 5.22
N THR A 9 -24.34 19.33 4.95
CA THR A 9 -23.84 19.98 3.73
C THR A 9 -24.32 19.24 2.47
N LYS A 10 -24.25 17.92 2.47
CA LYS A 10 -24.77 17.11 1.36
C LYS A 10 -26.27 17.28 1.12
N GLU A 11 -27.03 17.42 2.21
CA GLU A 11 -28.46 17.66 2.13
C GLU A 11 -28.77 19.04 1.53
N VAL A 12 -28.10 20.08 2.00
CA VAL A 12 -28.29 21.46 1.53
C VAL A 12 -27.87 21.62 0.07
N LEU A 13 -26.73 21.02 -0.32
CA LEU A 13 -26.16 21.13 -1.67
C LEU A 13 -26.56 19.96 -2.58
N LYS A 14 -27.65 19.27 -2.31
CA LYS A 14 -28.08 18.07 -3.04
C LYS A 14 -28.21 18.27 -4.56
N ASN A 15 -28.61 19.47 -4.97
CA ASN A 15 -28.84 19.81 -6.38
C ASN A 15 -27.73 20.69 -6.97
N ASP A 16 -26.60 20.82 -6.28
CA ASP A 16 -25.45 21.58 -6.75
C ASP A 16 -24.53 20.70 -7.58
N VAL A 17 -24.33 21.07 -8.86
CA VAL A 17 -23.44 20.33 -9.79
C VAL A 17 -21.99 20.26 -9.27
N GLY A 18 -21.54 21.29 -8.55
CA GLY A 18 -20.21 21.29 -7.90
C GLY A 18 -20.09 20.21 -6.84
N MET A 19 -21.18 19.89 -6.13
CA MET A 19 -21.18 18.81 -5.13
C MET A 19 -21.06 17.43 -5.78
N ASP A 20 -21.62 17.23 -6.97
CA ASP A 20 -21.52 15.95 -7.71
C ASP A 20 -20.07 15.59 -8.04
N LEU A 21 -19.22 16.59 -8.30
CA LEU A 21 -17.79 16.37 -8.53
C LEU A 21 -17.07 15.81 -7.29
N TYR A 22 -17.51 16.19 -6.09
CA TYR A 22 -16.96 15.64 -4.84
C TYR A 22 -17.59 14.30 -4.46
N VAL A 23 -18.87 14.11 -4.74
CA VAL A 23 -19.58 12.83 -4.49
C VAL A 23 -19.02 11.74 -5.39
N SER A 24 -18.77 12.03 -6.66
CA SER A 24 -18.16 11.10 -7.63
C SER A 24 -16.66 10.86 -7.37
N GLY A 25 -16.01 11.71 -6.58
CA GLY A 25 -14.57 11.68 -6.33
C GLY A 25 -13.71 12.33 -7.42
N ALA A 26 -14.32 12.89 -8.46
CA ALA A 26 -13.59 13.54 -9.56
C ALA A 26 -12.77 14.75 -9.08
N ARG A 27 -13.25 15.47 -8.07
CA ARG A 27 -12.55 16.60 -7.45
C ARG A 27 -11.95 16.25 -6.07
N GLY A 28 -11.75 14.98 -5.79
CA GLY A 28 -11.25 14.49 -4.50
C GLY A 28 -12.37 14.14 -3.53
N SER A 29 -12.03 13.92 -2.25
CA SER A 29 -13.00 13.51 -1.24
C SER A 29 -13.70 14.70 -0.59
N ILE A 30 -14.97 14.51 -0.21
CA ILE A 30 -15.72 15.51 0.53
C ILE A 30 -15.02 15.86 1.85
N GLY A 31 -14.55 14.86 2.61
CA GLY A 31 -13.89 15.10 3.89
C GLY A 31 -12.56 15.85 3.78
N ASN A 32 -11.68 15.45 2.85
CA ASN A 32 -10.36 16.05 2.75
C ASN A 32 -10.29 17.30 1.88
N ASN A 33 -11.09 17.37 0.84
CA ASN A 33 -11.03 18.49 -0.12
C ASN A 33 -12.13 19.51 0.14
N PHE A 34 -13.40 19.11 0.11
CA PHE A 34 -14.49 20.06 0.28
C PHE A 34 -14.56 20.63 1.72
N LYS A 35 -14.61 19.77 2.72
CA LYS A 35 -14.73 20.19 4.13
C LYS A 35 -13.56 21.10 4.53
N ASN A 36 -12.32 20.68 4.25
CA ASN A 36 -11.13 21.40 4.66
C ASN A 36 -10.99 22.79 4.01
N ASN A 37 -11.54 22.95 2.81
CA ASN A 37 -11.46 24.23 2.08
C ASN A 37 -12.65 25.16 2.37
N ASN A 38 -13.87 24.59 2.48
CA ASN A 38 -15.08 25.38 2.47
C ASN A 38 -15.83 25.42 3.81
N ILE A 39 -15.60 24.45 4.70
CA ILE A 39 -16.32 24.41 5.98
C ILE A 39 -15.39 24.76 7.15
N TYR A 40 -14.41 23.92 7.42
CA TYR A 40 -13.40 24.15 8.45
C TYR A 40 -12.27 23.14 8.34
N ARG A 41 -11.07 23.51 8.81
CA ARG A 41 -9.90 22.63 8.73
C ARG A 41 -10.01 21.43 9.70
N GLY A 42 -10.50 21.66 10.91
CA GLY A 42 -10.69 20.63 11.93
C GLY A 42 -9.43 20.33 12.76
N ALA A 43 -9.37 19.12 13.32
CA ALA A 43 -8.24 18.69 14.13
C ALA A 43 -7.04 18.37 13.25
N VAL A 44 -5.91 19.02 13.52
CA VAL A 44 -4.63 18.83 12.83
C VAL A 44 -3.57 18.39 13.83
N TYR A 45 -2.79 17.38 13.46
CA TYR A 45 -1.73 16.87 14.33
C TYR A 45 -0.51 17.82 14.30
N ASN A 46 -0.07 18.24 15.47
CA ASN A 46 1.11 19.06 15.64
C ASN A 46 2.30 18.17 16.01
N ASN A 47 3.22 17.99 15.07
CA ASN A 47 4.40 17.14 15.23
C ASN A 47 5.38 17.65 16.30
N LEU A 48 5.34 18.96 16.61
CA LEU A 48 6.25 19.58 17.60
C LEU A 48 5.77 19.28 19.03
N THR A 49 4.46 19.36 19.26
CA THR A 49 3.86 19.18 20.58
C THR A 49 3.35 17.78 20.85
N GLY A 50 3.20 16.95 19.81
CA GLY A 50 2.59 15.62 19.88
C GLY A 50 1.08 15.64 20.17
N LYS A 51 0.42 16.80 20.03
CA LYS A 51 -1.01 17.00 20.32
C LYS A 51 -1.77 17.42 19.07
N TYR A 52 -3.09 17.44 19.17
CA TYR A 52 -3.94 17.98 18.12
C TYR A 52 -4.29 19.43 18.40
N ASP A 53 -4.10 20.28 17.40
CA ASP A 53 -4.61 21.66 17.36
C ASP A 53 -5.95 21.63 16.60
N ILE A 54 -6.91 22.46 17.03
CA ILE A 54 -8.23 22.56 16.38
C ILE A 54 -8.30 23.88 15.63
N LEU A 55 -8.38 23.79 14.31
CA LEU A 55 -8.56 24.94 13.42
C LEU A 55 -10.03 25.05 13.05
N THR A 56 -10.66 26.13 13.45
CA THR A 56 -12.08 26.41 13.19
C THR A 56 -12.29 27.20 11.89
N SER A 57 -11.24 27.83 11.38
CA SER A 57 -11.28 28.60 10.13
C SER A 57 -11.33 27.69 8.89
N SER A 58 -11.96 28.16 7.82
CA SER A 58 -11.87 27.60 6.47
C SER A 58 -10.86 28.36 5.62
N LEU A 59 -10.39 27.75 4.53
CA LEU A 59 -9.54 28.47 3.56
C LEU A 59 -10.37 29.45 2.71
N MET A 60 -11.68 29.22 2.59
CA MET A 60 -12.59 30.08 1.85
C MET A 60 -12.84 31.40 2.59
N ASP A 61 -13.02 31.35 3.91
CA ASP A 61 -13.25 32.54 4.76
C ASP A 61 -11.93 33.24 5.14
N GLY A 62 -10.81 32.55 4.98
CA GLY A 62 -9.49 32.98 5.43
C GLY A 62 -9.12 32.45 6.81
N LEU A 63 -7.82 32.42 7.09
CA LEU A 63 -7.29 31.92 8.36
C LEU A 63 -7.20 33.04 9.39
N GLU A 64 -7.68 32.79 10.60
CA GLU A 64 -7.42 33.66 11.72
C GLU A 64 -5.93 33.66 12.12
N LYS A 65 -5.45 34.72 12.69
CA LYS A 65 -4.05 34.89 13.08
C LYS A 65 -3.52 33.77 13.98
N LYS A 66 -4.37 33.24 14.89
CA LYS A 66 -4.06 32.12 15.76
C LYS A 66 -3.89 30.78 15.02
N ASP A 67 -4.56 30.63 13.87
CA ASP A 67 -4.61 29.36 13.10
C ASP A 67 -3.49 29.26 12.05
N ILE A 68 -2.76 30.36 11.77
CA ILE A 68 -1.72 30.41 10.73
C ILE A 68 -0.57 29.44 11.06
N ALA A 69 -0.04 29.47 12.28
CA ALA A 69 1.10 28.62 12.64
C ALA A 69 0.75 27.13 12.69
N PRO A 70 -0.37 26.68 13.31
CA PRO A 70 -0.82 25.30 13.25
C PRO A 70 -1.11 24.82 11.81
N HIS A 71 -1.69 25.69 10.99
CA HIS A 71 -1.95 25.37 9.58
C HIS A 71 -0.64 25.21 8.79
N ALA A 72 0.34 26.07 8.96
CA ALA A 72 1.67 25.98 8.34
C ALA A 72 2.36 24.66 8.71
N ASN A 73 2.33 24.26 9.98
CA ASN A 73 2.87 22.97 10.43
C ASN A 73 2.21 21.78 9.71
N THR A 74 0.90 21.84 9.48
CA THR A 74 0.17 20.80 8.76
C THR A 74 0.62 20.69 7.30
N ILE A 75 0.85 21.83 6.64
CA ILE A 75 1.34 21.87 5.26
C ILE A 75 2.74 21.26 5.18
N ILE A 76 3.65 21.64 6.07
CA ILE A 76 5.02 21.12 6.13
C ILE A 76 4.99 19.60 6.38
N ALA A 77 4.22 19.16 7.38
CA ALA A 77 4.06 17.74 7.70
C ALA A 77 3.50 16.92 6.53
N GLY A 78 2.61 17.50 5.73
CA GLY A 78 2.06 16.87 4.52
C GLY A 78 3.02 16.91 3.32
N ALA A 79 3.82 17.95 3.19
CA ALA A 79 4.77 18.14 2.09
C ALA A 79 6.01 17.24 2.24
N TYR A 80 6.52 17.07 3.44
CA TYR A 80 7.73 16.28 3.70
C TYR A 80 7.65 14.81 3.22
N PRO A 81 6.60 14.03 3.56
CA PRO A 81 6.46 12.67 3.04
C PRO A 81 6.32 12.62 1.52
N LYS A 82 5.64 13.60 0.91
CA LYS A 82 5.49 13.66 -0.55
C LYS A 82 6.81 13.94 -1.25
N ALA A 83 7.58 14.90 -0.77
CA ALA A 83 8.85 15.29 -1.37
C ALA A 83 9.97 14.26 -1.12
N ASN A 84 10.20 13.89 0.14
CA ASN A 84 11.33 13.03 0.52
C ASN A 84 10.97 11.55 0.52
N GLY A 85 9.79 11.16 1.00
CA GLY A 85 9.35 9.76 1.02
C GLY A 85 9.27 9.17 -0.39
N THR A 86 8.68 9.89 -1.33
CA THR A 86 8.58 9.47 -2.74
C THR A 86 9.96 9.37 -3.39
N LYS A 87 10.85 10.33 -3.13
CA LYS A 87 12.23 10.33 -3.66
C LYS A 87 13.02 9.11 -3.18
N VAL A 88 13.02 8.85 -1.88
CA VAL A 88 13.77 7.74 -1.27
C VAL A 88 13.22 6.38 -1.74
N SER A 89 11.91 6.21 -1.71
CA SER A 89 11.27 4.96 -2.17
C SER A 89 11.48 4.73 -3.67
N GLY A 90 11.43 5.77 -4.49
CA GLY A 90 11.69 5.70 -5.93
C GLY A 90 13.15 5.33 -6.24
N ALA A 91 14.12 5.92 -5.54
CA ALA A 91 15.53 5.57 -5.67
C ALA A 91 15.78 4.11 -5.28
N MET A 92 15.24 3.67 -4.15
CA MET A 92 15.35 2.28 -3.69
C MET A 92 14.72 1.29 -4.70
N SER A 93 13.54 1.59 -5.21
CA SER A 93 12.88 0.75 -6.22
C SER A 93 13.72 0.62 -7.50
N LYS A 94 14.28 1.73 -8.00
CA LYS A 94 15.17 1.69 -9.18
C LYS A 94 16.42 0.86 -8.92
N THR A 95 17.02 0.99 -7.75
CA THR A 95 18.21 0.20 -7.37
C THR A 95 17.86 -1.29 -7.32
N LEU A 96 16.75 -1.68 -6.68
CA LEU A 96 16.30 -3.06 -6.61
C LEU A 96 16.01 -3.65 -8.00
N ILE A 97 15.32 -2.89 -8.86
CA ILE A 97 15.04 -3.31 -10.25
C ILE A 97 16.37 -3.52 -11.01
N ALA A 98 17.30 -2.59 -10.90
CA ALA A 98 18.61 -2.69 -11.57
C ALA A 98 19.40 -3.90 -11.07
N MET A 99 19.40 -4.19 -9.77
CA MET A 99 20.09 -5.36 -9.19
C MET A 99 19.46 -6.68 -9.64
N MET A 100 18.14 -6.72 -9.81
CA MET A 100 17.39 -7.95 -10.12
C MET A 100 17.08 -8.11 -11.62
N GLN A 101 17.49 -7.19 -12.48
CA GLN A 101 17.17 -7.24 -13.92
C GLN A 101 17.79 -8.43 -14.64
N SER A 102 18.88 -8.98 -14.12
CA SER A 102 19.54 -10.18 -14.65
C SER A 102 18.97 -11.48 -14.09
N ASP A 103 18.11 -11.41 -13.05
CA ASP A 103 17.54 -12.59 -12.44
C ASP A 103 16.52 -13.25 -13.37
N VAL A 104 16.80 -14.49 -13.73
CA VAL A 104 15.97 -15.30 -14.60
C VAL A 104 15.27 -16.37 -13.76
N LEU A 105 14.05 -16.69 -14.13
CA LEU A 105 13.29 -17.81 -13.55
C LEU A 105 13.74 -19.11 -14.18
N GLY A 106 13.88 -20.14 -13.34
CA GLY A 106 14.06 -21.52 -13.77
C GLY A 106 12.81 -22.06 -14.46
N ASP A 107 12.81 -23.32 -14.86
CA ASP A 107 11.67 -23.95 -15.50
C ASP A 107 10.48 -24.05 -14.54
N GLU A 108 9.26 -24.12 -15.12
CA GLU A 108 8.03 -24.33 -14.38
C GLU A 108 8.12 -25.63 -13.58
N GLY A 109 7.68 -25.62 -12.33
CA GLY A 109 7.78 -26.76 -11.43
C GLY A 109 9.14 -26.95 -10.76
N SER A 110 10.19 -26.20 -11.16
CA SER A 110 11.53 -26.34 -10.58
C SER A 110 11.56 -26.04 -9.08
N ASP A 111 12.37 -26.81 -8.34
CA ASP A 111 12.60 -26.62 -6.90
C ASP A 111 14.10 -26.72 -6.60
N CYS A 112 14.62 -25.73 -5.87
CA CYS A 112 16.02 -25.73 -5.43
C CYS A 112 16.26 -26.51 -4.13
N GLY A 113 15.23 -27.10 -3.52
CA GLY A 113 15.33 -27.87 -2.29
C GLY A 113 15.71 -27.08 -1.03
N THR A 114 15.68 -25.73 -1.06
CA THR A 114 16.04 -24.94 0.12
C THR A 114 15.13 -25.22 1.29
N LYS A 115 15.72 -25.25 2.49
CA LYS A 115 14.99 -25.32 3.77
C LYS A 115 14.67 -23.92 4.32
N GLY A 116 15.19 -22.87 3.70
CA GLY A 116 14.96 -21.47 4.10
C GLY A 116 13.54 -21.03 3.77
N TYR A 117 12.96 -20.22 4.66
CA TYR A 117 11.60 -19.70 4.54
C TYR A 117 11.46 -18.33 5.15
N LEU A 118 10.46 -17.59 4.71
CA LEU A 118 10.02 -16.34 5.31
C LEU A 118 8.78 -16.61 6.17
N LYS A 119 8.77 -16.15 7.42
CA LYS A 119 7.57 -16.19 8.27
C LYS A 119 6.68 -15.01 7.93
N VAL A 120 5.44 -15.28 7.56
CA VAL A 120 4.48 -14.25 7.15
C VAL A 120 3.13 -14.52 7.81
N LYS A 121 2.52 -13.48 8.36
CA LYS A 121 1.14 -13.52 8.85
C LYS A 121 0.20 -13.11 7.73
N ILE A 122 -0.74 -13.98 7.36
CA ILE A 122 -1.71 -13.70 6.30
C ILE A 122 -2.78 -12.72 6.80
N PRO A 123 -2.91 -11.51 6.20
CA PRO A 123 -3.85 -10.52 6.66
C PRO A 123 -5.30 -10.86 6.28
N ALA A 124 -6.25 -10.43 7.12
CA ALA A 124 -7.68 -10.60 6.85
C ALA A 124 -8.17 -9.73 5.66
N LYS A 125 -7.60 -8.51 5.50
CA LYS A 125 -7.97 -7.57 4.45
C LYS A 125 -7.64 -8.11 3.07
N ALA A 126 -8.65 -8.34 2.22
CA ALA A 126 -8.51 -8.98 0.90
C ALA A 126 -7.41 -8.34 0.03
N LYS A 127 -7.39 -7.01 -0.11
CA LYS A 127 -6.39 -6.28 -0.91
C LYS A 127 -4.94 -6.57 -0.49
N LEU A 128 -4.68 -6.79 0.79
CA LEU A 128 -3.36 -7.15 1.30
C LEU A 128 -3.06 -8.64 1.16
N ARG A 129 -4.08 -9.49 1.36
CA ARG A 129 -4.00 -10.94 1.25
C ARG A 129 -3.68 -11.40 -0.16
N ASN A 130 -4.24 -10.75 -1.18
CA ASN A 130 -4.04 -11.09 -2.59
C ASN A 130 -2.57 -11.01 -3.03
N LYS A 131 -1.72 -10.25 -2.31
CA LYS A 131 -0.26 -10.21 -2.57
C LYS A 131 0.45 -11.53 -2.31
N PHE A 132 -0.19 -12.46 -1.59
CA PHE A 132 0.36 -13.77 -1.25
C PHE A 132 -0.17 -14.90 -2.13
N LEU A 133 -1.09 -14.60 -3.04
CA LEU A 133 -1.58 -15.58 -4.01
C LEU A 133 -0.44 -16.09 -4.91
N TYR A 134 -0.57 -17.33 -5.30
CA TYR A 134 0.40 -18.04 -6.15
C TYR A 134 1.79 -18.21 -5.53
N ARG A 135 1.92 -18.05 -4.20
CA ARG A 135 3.15 -18.34 -3.45
C ARG A 135 3.05 -19.71 -2.80
N TYR A 136 4.20 -20.35 -2.62
CA TYR A 136 4.27 -21.65 -1.97
C TYR A 136 4.54 -21.49 -0.47
N ILE A 137 3.74 -22.18 0.34
CA ILE A 137 3.95 -22.31 1.79
C ILE A 137 4.41 -23.72 2.14
N ILE A 138 5.12 -23.85 3.26
CA ILE A 138 5.65 -25.11 3.77
C ILE A 138 4.71 -25.59 4.88
N GLU A 139 4.04 -26.72 4.65
CA GLU A 139 3.21 -27.41 5.62
C GLU A 139 3.84 -28.76 5.98
N GLY A 140 4.53 -28.80 7.12
CA GLY A 140 5.35 -29.98 7.44
C GLY A 140 6.43 -30.21 6.39
N ASN A 141 6.33 -31.30 5.65
CA ASN A 141 7.25 -31.65 4.56
C ASN A 141 6.69 -31.38 3.15
N LYS A 142 5.49 -30.80 3.05
CA LYS A 142 4.82 -30.55 1.76
C LYS A 142 4.81 -29.07 1.42
N LEU A 143 4.95 -28.77 0.13
CA LEU A 143 4.74 -27.43 -0.40
C LEU A 143 3.30 -27.30 -0.91
N THR A 144 2.57 -26.33 -0.38
CA THR A 144 1.19 -26.03 -0.76
C THR A 144 1.16 -24.67 -1.47
N LEU A 145 0.56 -24.63 -2.67
CA LEU A 145 0.35 -23.38 -3.40
C LEU A 145 -0.84 -22.63 -2.79
N LEU A 146 -0.66 -21.35 -2.50
CA LEU A 146 -1.75 -20.48 -2.08
C LEU A 146 -2.58 -20.05 -3.30
N THR A 147 -3.86 -20.43 -3.28
CA THR A 147 -4.86 -20.07 -4.30
C THR A 147 -5.99 -19.28 -3.65
N ASP A 148 -6.86 -18.67 -4.46
CA ASP A 148 -8.05 -17.96 -3.97
C ASP A 148 -8.96 -18.86 -3.12
N GLU A 149 -9.01 -20.15 -3.42
CA GLU A 149 -9.85 -21.13 -2.72
C GLU A 149 -9.33 -21.48 -1.32
N ASN A 150 -8.00 -21.60 -1.16
CA ASN A 150 -7.41 -22.10 0.09
C ASN A 150 -6.83 -21.02 1.00
N ILE A 151 -6.51 -19.83 0.50
CA ILE A 151 -5.84 -18.76 1.26
C ILE A 151 -6.66 -18.33 2.48
N THR A 152 -7.98 -18.46 2.44
CA THR A 152 -8.88 -18.10 3.54
C THR A 152 -8.65 -18.91 4.80
N LYS A 153 -8.17 -20.17 4.67
CA LYS A 153 -7.83 -21.07 5.79
C LYS A 153 -6.65 -20.58 6.63
N TYR A 154 -5.82 -19.71 6.07
CA TYR A 154 -4.60 -19.19 6.67
C TYR A 154 -4.74 -17.77 7.22
N ILE A 155 -5.92 -17.16 7.14
CA ILE A 155 -6.16 -15.81 7.66
C ILE A 155 -5.79 -15.74 9.15
N GLY A 156 -4.97 -14.74 9.51
CA GLY A 156 -4.50 -14.54 10.87
C GLY A 156 -3.42 -15.49 11.35
N LYS A 157 -3.12 -16.56 10.60
CA LYS A 157 -2.07 -17.52 10.94
C LYS A 157 -0.71 -17.07 10.42
N GLU A 158 0.35 -17.44 11.13
CA GLU A 158 1.71 -17.33 10.66
C GLU A 158 2.06 -18.56 9.83
N VAL A 159 2.47 -18.33 8.58
CA VAL A 159 2.85 -19.40 7.64
C VAL A 159 4.33 -19.27 7.25
N LYS A 160 4.96 -20.39 6.97
CA LYS A 160 6.33 -20.48 6.45
C LYS A 160 6.25 -20.45 4.93
N MET A 161 6.68 -19.35 4.31
CA MET A 161 6.56 -19.11 2.87
C MET A 161 7.92 -19.25 2.18
N ARG A 162 7.97 -19.93 1.05
CA ARG A 162 9.14 -19.96 0.16
C ARG A 162 9.37 -18.56 -0.42
N SER A 163 10.64 -18.17 -0.52
CA SER A 163 11.00 -16.84 -1.00
C SER A 163 12.26 -16.89 -1.88
N PRO A 164 12.35 -16.04 -2.91
CA PRO A 164 13.58 -15.84 -3.68
C PRO A 164 14.81 -15.53 -2.82
N MET A 165 14.60 -14.85 -1.67
CA MET A 165 15.70 -14.51 -0.73
C MET A 165 16.46 -15.73 -0.20
N TYR A 166 15.82 -16.90 -0.16
CA TYR A 166 16.41 -18.15 0.34
C TYR A 166 16.59 -19.19 -0.77
N CYS A 167 16.45 -18.75 -2.03
CA CYS A 167 16.61 -19.66 -3.18
C CYS A 167 18.09 -20.02 -3.37
N LEU A 168 18.38 -21.30 -3.47
CA LEU A 168 19.72 -21.80 -3.77
C LEU A 168 20.07 -21.76 -5.27
N GLY A 169 19.09 -21.38 -6.09
CA GLY A 169 19.21 -21.41 -7.54
C GLY A 169 19.04 -22.78 -8.14
N VAL A 170 18.68 -22.82 -9.42
CA VAL A 170 18.56 -24.03 -10.23
C VAL A 170 19.33 -23.88 -11.55
N GLY A 171 19.85 -24.97 -12.08
CA GLY A 171 20.62 -24.99 -13.31
C GLY A 171 22.01 -24.30 -13.19
N LYS A 172 22.76 -24.33 -14.30
CA LYS A 172 24.14 -23.77 -14.36
C LYS A 172 24.18 -22.26 -14.09
N GLN A 173 23.12 -21.52 -14.45
CA GLN A 173 23.01 -20.06 -14.29
C GLN A 173 22.42 -19.65 -12.92
N LYS A 174 22.18 -20.60 -12.03
CA LYS A 174 21.59 -20.32 -10.69
C LYS A 174 20.27 -19.53 -10.76
N CYS A 175 19.41 -19.85 -11.72
CA CYS A 175 18.11 -19.21 -11.87
C CYS A 175 17.25 -19.38 -10.62
N THR A 176 16.39 -18.40 -10.31
CA THR A 176 15.43 -18.51 -9.21
C THR A 176 14.40 -19.57 -9.53
N CYS A 177 14.27 -20.59 -8.69
CA CYS A 177 13.34 -21.70 -8.95
C CYS A 177 11.86 -21.28 -8.81
N ASN A 178 10.98 -22.01 -9.51
CA ASN A 178 9.53 -21.77 -9.48
C ASN A 178 8.95 -21.79 -8.06
N LYS A 179 9.33 -22.77 -7.23
CA LYS A 179 8.80 -22.89 -5.86
C LYS A 179 9.16 -21.70 -4.96
N CYS A 180 10.30 -21.05 -5.18
CA CYS A 180 10.69 -19.84 -4.45
C CYS A 180 10.08 -18.58 -5.05
N ALA A 181 9.99 -18.47 -6.37
CA ALA A 181 9.41 -17.33 -7.06
C ALA A 181 7.87 -17.29 -6.94
N GLY A 182 7.23 -18.46 -6.94
CA GLY A 182 5.79 -18.63 -7.02
C GLY A 182 5.30 -18.76 -8.47
N ASP A 183 4.06 -19.16 -8.64
CA ASP A 183 3.48 -19.44 -9.96
C ASP A 183 2.98 -18.20 -10.71
N PHE A 184 2.89 -17.05 -10.03
CA PHE A 184 2.35 -15.84 -10.63
C PHE A 184 3.08 -15.44 -11.92
N TYR A 185 4.42 -15.48 -11.90
CA TYR A 185 5.24 -15.11 -13.05
C TYR A 185 5.01 -16.00 -14.27
N TYR A 186 4.84 -17.28 -14.05
CA TYR A 186 4.57 -18.26 -15.12
C TYR A 186 3.19 -18.05 -15.74
N LYS A 187 2.18 -17.75 -14.91
CA LYS A 187 0.81 -17.46 -15.37
C LYS A 187 0.73 -16.23 -16.27
N ILE A 188 1.59 -15.24 -16.05
CA ILE A 188 1.66 -14.02 -16.89
C ILE A 188 2.73 -14.11 -17.99
N GLY A 189 3.36 -15.26 -18.17
CA GLY A 189 4.38 -15.50 -19.20
C GLY A 189 5.70 -14.74 -18.99
N LYS A 190 6.02 -14.33 -17.75
CA LYS A 190 7.27 -13.61 -17.45
C LYS A 190 8.39 -14.57 -17.07
N ARG A 191 9.58 -14.34 -17.62
CA ARG A 191 10.80 -15.12 -17.35
C ARG A 191 11.85 -14.35 -16.55
N LYS A 192 11.71 -13.04 -16.40
CA LYS A 192 12.63 -12.17 -15.64
C LYS A 192 11.89 -11.47 -14.51
N ILE A 193 12.42 -11.56 -13.29
CA ILE A 193 11.79 -11.00 -12.08
C ILE A 193 11.89 -9.46 -12.07
N GLY A 194 13.01 -8.91 -12.46
CA GLY A 194 13.29 -7.48 -12.39
C GLY A 194 12.58 -6.59 -13.43
N LEU A 195 11.68 -7.15 -14.25
CA LEU A 195 10.92 -6.41 -15.26
C LEU A 195 9.43 -6.23 -14.91
N LEU A 196 9.05 -6.45 -13.67
CA LEU A 196 7.67 -6.28 -13.19
C LEU A 196 7.49 -4.98 -12.43
#